data_3274b254ef0bf287c35dff7eec6c3fe0
#
_entry.id   3274b254ef0bf287c35dff7eec6c3fe0
#
_cell.length_a   1.000
_cell.length_b   1.000
_cell.length_c   1.000
_cell.angle_alpha   90.00
_cell.angle_beta   90.00
_cell.angle_gamma   90.00
#
_symmetry.space_group_name_H-M   'P 1'
#
loop_
_entity.id
_entity.type
_entity.pdbx_description
1 polymer ?
#
loop_
_entity_poly.entity_id
_entity_poly.type
_entity_poly.pdbx_seq_one_letter_code
_entity_poly.pdbx_strand_id
1 'polypeptide(L)'
;METTKIPLSSCIESKHQNREGLGDVSGLARSIEVNGQITPLIVVADGEAYQLVAGHRRTAAMRSLGLEEADAYVMDGWDDARIAQILNAENNHRKELTEAEHGRGIQTMLSLGVPVADAAVSADIPEDKAESYVRGTKVVP
;
A
#
# COMPACT_ATOMS: atom_id res chain seq x y z
N MET A 1 0.46 14.24 -14.08
CA MET A 1 -0.76 13.77 -13.37
C MET A 1 -1.13 14.80 -12.32
N GLU A 2 -2.39 15.18 -12.30
CA GLU A 2 -2.85 16.21 -11.39
C GLU A 2 -3.26 15.64 -10.04
N THR A 3 -3.00 16.39 -8.97
CA THR A 3 -3.46 16.02 -7.65
C THR A 3 -4.85 16.59 -7.39
N THR A 4 -5.60 15.90 -6.55
CA THR A 4 -6.91 16.31 -6.09
C THR A 4 -6.88 16.37 -4.57
N LYS A 5 -7.50 17.38 -3.98
CA LYS A 5 -7.66 17.40 -2.53
C LYS A 5 -8.80 16.48 -2.14
N ILE A 6 -8.52 15.57 -1.21
CA ILE A 6 -9.51 14.61 -0.74
C ILE A 6 -9.64 14.70 0.78
N PRO A 7 -10.85 14.43 1.33
CA PRO A 7 -11.02 14.43 2.78
C PRO A 7 -10.29 13.24 3.39
N LEU A 8 -9.48 13.49 4.43
CA LEU A 8 -8.80 12.41 5.14
C LEU A 8 -9.78 11.47 5.82
N SER A 9 -10.96 11.97 6.20
CA SER A 9 -12.01 11.14 6.78
C SER A 9 -12.58 10.10 5.82
N SER A 10 -12.41 10.32 4.52
CA SER A 10 -12.86 9.38 3.49
C SER A 10 -11.78 8.40 3.04
N CYS A 11 -10.56 8.55 3.55
CA CYS A 11 -9.46 7.63 3.23
C CYS A 11 -9.56 6.39 4.12
N ILE A 12 -9.60 5.23 3.49
CA ILE A 12 -9.62 3.94 4.20
C ILE A 12 -8.40 3.13 3.79
N GLU A 13 -7.93 2.27 4.68
CA GLU A 13 -6.84 1.36 4.34
C GLU A 13 -7.35 0.31 3.38
N SER A 14 -6.49 -0.10 2.45
CA SER A 14 -6.82 -1.20 1.56
C SER A 14 -6.88 -2.50 2.37
N LYS A 15 -7.89 -3.33 2.09
CA LYS A 15 -8.00 -4.68 2.66
C LYS A 15 -6.84 -5.58 2.24
N HIS A 16 -6.08 -5.17 1.23
CA HIS A 16 -4.94 -5.94 0.71
C HIS A 16 -3.61 -5.47 1.31
N GLN A 17 -3.63 -4.54 2.27
CA GLN A 17 -2.42 -4.07 2.94
C GLN A 17 -1.81 -5.20 3.77
N ASN A 18 -0.54 -5.53 3.48
CA ASN A 18 0.16 -6.62 4.16
C ASN A 18 1.06 -6.15 5.30
N ARG A 19 1.11 -4.86 5.57
CA ARG A 19 1.95 -4.29 6.61
C ARG A 19 1.21 -4.28 7.95
N GLU A 20 1.89 -4.72 9.02
CA GLU A 20 1.27 -4.86 10.34
C GLU A 20 1.20 -3.56 11.15
N GLY A 21 2.00 -2.57 10.83
CA GLY A 21 1.96 -1.32 11.57
C GLY A 21 2.69 -0.23 10.83
N LEU A 22 2.49 0.99 11.27
CA LEU A 22 3.06 2.17 10.63
C LEU A 22 4.27 2.72 11.37
N GLY A 23 4.53 2.20 12.58
CA GLY A 23 5.61 2.68 13.41
C GLY A 23 5.34 4.09 13.93
N ASP A 24 6.38 4.73 14.46
CA ASP A 24 6.30 6.08 14.97
C ASP A 24 6.29 7.07 13.81
N VAL A 25 5.24 7.89 13.71
CA VAL A 25 5.11 8.89 12.66
C VAL A 25 5.33 10.32 13.17
N SER A 26 5.79 10.50 14.41
CA SER A 26 5.95 11.82 15.00
C SER A 26 6.93 12.70 14.23
N GLY A 27 8.05 12.14 13.78
CA GLY A 27 9.03 12.89 12.99
C GLY A 27 8.45 13.32 11.64
N LEU A 28 7.70 12.44 11.00
CA LEU A 28 7.03 12.73 9.73
C LEU A 28 5.96 13.79 9.93
N ALA A 29 5.17 13.69 11.00
CA ALA A 29 4.16 14.69 11.34
C ALA A 29 4.79 16.08 11.52
N ARG A 30 5.90 16.14 12.21
CA ARG A 30 6.62 17.40 12.42
C ARG A 30 7.10 17.99 11.09
N SER A 31 7.61 17.16 10.20
CA SER A 31 8.02 17.59 8.86
C SER A 31 6.86 18.16 8.07
N ILE A 32 5.71 17.50 8.13
CA ILE A 32 4.50 17.96 7.43
C ILE A 32 4.01 19.27 8.03
N GLU A 33 4.08 19.42 9.33
CA GLU A 33 3.68 20.65 10.01
C GLU A 33 4.52 21.85 9.54
N VAL A 34 5.83 21.64 9.39
CA VAL A 34 6.75 22.70 8.99
C VAL A 34 6.73 22.96 7.48
N ASN A 35 6.73 21.91 6.68
CA ASN A 35 6.93 21.99 5.23
C ASN A 35 5.66 21.77 4.41
N GLY A 36 4.58 21.34 5.03
CA GLY A 36 3.38 20.94 4.32
C GLY A 36 3.53 19.55 3.71
N GLN A 37 2.49 19.11 3.03
CA GLN A 37 2.52 17.83 2.32
C GLN A 37 3.29 17.99 1.01
N ILE A 38 4.46 17.36 0.94
CA ILE A 38 5.33 17.45 -0.24
C ILE A 38 4.97 16.36 -1.26
N THR A 39 4.71 15.14 -0.77
CA THR A 39 4.40 13.99 -1.64
C THR A 39 2.91 13.66 -1.56
N PRO A 40 2.19 13.62 -2.70
CA PRO A 40 0.77 13.25 -2.68
C PRO A 40 0.57 11.79 -2.27
N LEU A 41 -0.62 11.52 -1.76
CA LEU A 41 -1.08 10.14 -1.54
C LEU A 41 -1.46 9.52 -2.87
N ILE A 42 -1.53 8.19 -2.92
CA ILE A 42 -2.10 7.47 -4.06
C ILE A 42 -3.30 6.71 -3.53
N VAL A 43 -4.47 6.99 -4.09
CA VAL A 43 -5.73 6.40 -3.67
C VAL A 43 -6.51 5.89 -4.88
N VAL A 44 -7.40 4.94 -4.64
CA VAL A 44 -8.34 4.44 -5.64
C VAL A 44 -9.74 4.79 -5.19
N ALA A 45 -10.51 5.43 -6.06
CA ALA A 45 -11.89 5.77 -5.76
C ALA A 45 -12.71 4.50 -5.53
N ASP A 46 -13.47 4.47 -4.45
CA ASP A 46 -14.29 3.32 -4.05
C ASP A 46 -15.60 3.85 -3.46
N GLY A 47 -16.58 4.09 -4.35
CA GLY A 47 -17.82 4.74 -3.95
C GLY A 47 -17.55 6.15 -3.45
N GLU A 48 -17.97 6.44 -2.22
CA GLU A 48 -17.71 7.73 -1.59
C GLU A 48 -16.40 7.75 -0.82
N ALA A 49 -15.73 6.61 -0.71
CA ALA A 49 -14.46 6.48 -0.01
C ALA A 49 -13.29 6.44 -0.99
N TYR A 50 -12.10 6.61 -0.44
CA TYR A 50 -10.86 6.48 -1.20
C TYR A 50 -10.01 5.42 -0.54
N GLN A 51 -9.74 4.34 -1.27
CA GLN A 51 -8.91 3.25 -0.78
C GLN A 51 -7.44 3.69 -0.91
N LEU A 52 -6.75 3.73 0.22
CA LEU A 52 -5.36 4.20 0.27
C LEU A 52 -4.41 3.12 -0.23
N VAL A 53 -3.61 3.46 -1.22
CA VAL A 53 -2.63 2.54 -1.82
C VAL A 53 -1.22 2.92 -1.40
N ALA A 54 -0.87 4.20 -1.40
CA ALA A 54 0.45 4.65 -0.97
C ALA A 54 0.32 5.89 -0.11
N GLY A 55 1.17 6.02 0.90
CA GLY A 55 1.18 7.14 1.83
C GLY A 55 0.52 6.83 3.17
N HIS A 56 0.54 5.58 3.61
CA HIS A 56 -0.09 5.17 4.88
C HIS A 56 0.49 5.91 6.08
N ARG A 57 1.82 6.01 6.16
CA ARG A 57 2.48 6.74 7.26
C ARG A 57 2.16 8.23 7.18
N ARG A 58 2.14 8.77 5.97
CA ARG A 58 1.82 10.18 5.73
C ARG A 58 0.38 10.49 6.15
N THR A 59 -0.54 9.59 5.81
CA THR A 59 -1.94 9.73 6.22
C THR A 59 -2.08 9.73 7.74
N ALA A 60 -1.41 8.80 8.41
CA ALA A 60 -1.43 8.73 9.87
C ALA A 60 -0.84 10.00 10.50
N ALA A 61 0.26 10.51 9.94
CA ALA A 61 0.89 11.74 10.40
C ALA A 61 -0.04 12.94 10.23
N MET A 62 -0.68 13.06 9.07
CA MET A 62 -1.60 14.17 8.81
C MET A 62 -2.83 14.11 9.71
N ARG A 63 -3.35 12.92 9.99
CA ARG A 63 -4.46 12.75 10.94
C ARG A 63 -4.06 13.16 12.35
N SER A 64 -2.84 12.83 12.75
CA SER A 64 -2.34 13.23 14.08
C SER A 64 -2.23 14.74 14.24
N LEU A 65 -2.06 15.46 13.13
CA LEU A 65 -2.02 16.92 13.12
C LEU A 65 -3.41 17.56 13.04
N GLY A 66 -4.45 16.77 12.89
CA GLY A 66 -5.82 17.27 12.77
C GLY A 66 -6.13 17.89 11.40
N LEU A 67 -5.37 17.55 10.38
CA LEU A 67 -5.64 18.03 9.03
C LEU A 67 -6.89 17.36 8.47
N GLU A 68 -7.66 18.12 7.71
CA GLU A 68 -8.94 17.64 7.15
C GLU A 68 -8.80 17.08 5.75
N GLU A 69 -7.86 17.61 4.96
CA GLU A 69 -7.68 17.24 3.56
C GLU A 69 -6.24 16.91 3.25
N ALA A 70 -6.05 16.16 2.18
CA ALA A 70 -4.73 15.83 1.67
C ALA A 70 -4.73 15.85 0.15
N ASP A 71 -3.56 16.14 -0.42
CA ASP A 71 -3.36 16.04 -1.86
C ASP A 71 -3.15 14.58 -2.24
N ALA A 72 -3.83 14.13 -3.27
CA ALA A 72 -3.76 12.74 -3.70
C ALA A 72 -3.88 12.61 -5.21
N TYR A 73 -3.22 11.59 -5.74
CA TYR A 73 -3.51 11.09 -7.08
C TYR A 73 -4.65 10.10 -6.94
N VAL A 74 -5.78 10.36 -7.60
CA VAL A 74 -6.95 9.48 -7.56
C VAL A 74 -6.93 8.60 -8.80
N MET A 75 -6.74 7.30 -8.59
CA MET A 75 -6.66 6.32 -9.67
C MET A 75 -8.02 5.68 -9.92
N ASP A 76 -8.34 5.50 -11.19
CA ASP A 76 -9.58 4.84 -11.61
C ASP A 76 -9.26 3.56 -12.35
N GLY A 77 -10.17 2.58 -12.24
CA GLY A 77 -10.06 1.35 -13.01
C GLY A 77 -9.04 0.34 -12.47
N TRP A 78 -8.50 0.55 -11.29
CA TRP A 78 -7.61 -0.41 -10.66
C TRP A 78 -8.43 -1.48 -9.97
N ASP A 79 -8.23 -2.74 -10.35
CA ASP A 79 -8.87 -3.88 -9.69
C ASP A 79 -8.07 -4.31 -8.46
N ASP A 80 -8.59 -5.28 -7.73
CA ASP A 80 -7.94 -5.78 -6.51
C ASP A 80 -6.52 -6.31 -6.77
N ALA A 81 -6.32 -6.97 -7.90
CA ALA A 81 -5.01 -7.49 -8.27
C ALA A 81 -4.00 -6.37 -8.47
N ARG A 82 -4.39 -5.30 -9.16
CA ARG A 82 -3.53 -4.14 -9.39
C ARG A 82 -3.19 -3.44 -8.08
N ILE A 83 -4.20 -3.25 -7.23
CA ILE A 83 -4.00 -2.63 -5.91
C ILE A 83 -3.00 -3.44 -5.08
N ALA A 84 -3.16 -4.76 -5.05
CA ALA A 84 -2.26 -5.64 -4.31
C ALA A 84 -0.82 -5.56 -4.83
N GLN A 85 -0.65 -5.49 -6.16
CA GLN A 85 0.69 -5.34 -6.76
C GLN A 85 1.36 -4.03 -6.33
N ILE A 86 0.62 -2.94 -6.37
CA ILE A 86 1.17 -1.62 -6.02
C ILE A 86 1.47 -1.53 -4.51
N LEU A 87 0.57 -2.04 -3.67
CA LEU A 87 0.80 -2.09 -2.23
C LEU A 87 2.06 -2.88 -1.90
N ASN A 88 2.26 -4.02 -2.54
CA ASN A 88 3.43 -4.84 -2.28
C ASN A 88 4.71 -4.16 -2.76
N ALA A 89 4.69 -3.56 -3.95
CA ALA A 89 5.83 -2.83 -4.48
C ALA A 89 6.21 -1.65 -3.58
N GLU A 90 5.22 -0.91 -3.07
CA GLU A 90 5.44 0.20 -2.15
C GLU A 90 6.06 -0.28 -0.84
N ASN A 91 5.51 -1.35 -0.25
CA ASN A 91 6.02 -1.90 1.00
C ASN A 91 7.41 -2.51 0.85
N ASN A 92 7.73 -3.04 -0.32
CA ASN A 92 9.02 -3.69 -0.56
C ASN A 92 10.21 -2.73 -0.47
N HIS A 93 9.99 -1.44 -0.58
CA HIS A 93 11.06 -0.44 -0.42
C HIS A 93 11.37 -0.16 1.05
N ARG A 94 10.66 -0.79 1.98
CA ARG A 94 10.85 -0.58 3.41
C ARG A 94 11.69 -1.69 4.01
N LYS A 95 12.74 -1.30 4.73
CA LYS A 95 13.68 -2.24 5.33
C LYS A 95 13.08 -3.03 6.50
N GLU A 96 12.02 -2.51 7.10
CA GLU A 96 11.38 -3.15 8.25
C GLU A 96 10.32 -4.19 7.89
N LEU A 97 10.11 -4.43 6.59
CA LEU A 97 9.12 -5.44 6.17
C LEU A 97 9.59 -6.83 6.62
N THR A 98 8.78 -7.50 7.43
CA THR A 98 9.12 -8.82 7.94
C THR A 98 8.92 -9.89 6.87
N GLU A 99 9.57 -11.05 7.08
CA GLU A 99 9.41 -12.21 6.18
C GLU A 99 7.93 -12.62 6.09
N ALA A 100 7.21 -12.57 7.22
CA ALA A 100 5.79 -12.91 7.25
C ALA A 100 4.95 -11.91 6.45
N GLU A 101 5.22 -10.62 6.60
CA GLU A 101 4.52 -9.57 5.84
C GLU A 101 4.80 -9.70 4.35
N HIS A 102 6.05 -9.99 4.00
CA HIS A 102 6.49 -10.19 2.61
C HIS A 102 5.76 -11.37 1.97
N GLY A 103 5.74 -12.51 2.67
CA GLY A 103 5.06 -13.72 2.21
C GLY A 103 3.55 -13.51 2.03
N ARG A 104 2.91 -12.81 2.98
CA ARG A 104 1.49 -12.49 2.87
C ARG A 104 1.18 -11.64 1.65
N GLY A 105 2.05 -10.67 1.34
CA GLY A 105 1.88 -9.83 0.16
C GLY A 105 1.90 -10.63 -1.12
N ILE A 106 2.87 -11.55 -1.24
CA ILE A 106 2.96 -12.42 -2.42
C ILE A 106 1.74 -13.32 -2.54
N GLN A 107 1.35 -13.97 -1.44
CA GLN A 107 0.18 -14.85 -1.44
C GLN A 107 -1.09 -14.11 -1.81
N THR A 108 -1.25 -12.89 -1.33
CA THR A 108 -2.40 -12.04 -1.68
C THR A 108 -2.44 -11.78 -3.18
N MET A 109 -1.31 -11.39 -3.76
CA MET A 109 -1.24 -11.15 -5.20
C MET A 109 -1.61 -12.39 -6.01
N LEU A 110 -1.04 -13.53 -5.63
CA LEU A 110 -1.29 -14.79 -6.33
C LEU A 110 -2.76 -15.22 -6.21
N SER A 111 -3.36 -15.02 -5.04
CA SER A 111 -4.78 -15.36 -4.83
C SER A 111 -5.72 -14.47 -5.65
N LEU A 112 -5.30 -13.28 -6.00
CA LEU A 112 -6.08 -12.34 -6.80
C LEU A 112 -5.81 -12.47 -8.31
N GLY A 113 -5.01 -13.47 -8.70
CA GLY A 113 -4.76 -13.76 -10.10
C GLY A 113 -3.57 -13.05 -10.72
N VAL A 114 -2.72 -12.43 -9.92
CA VAL A 114 -1.48 -11.83 -10.43
C VAL A 114 -0.56 -12.96 -10.87
N PRO A 115 -0.03 -12.93 -12.12
CA PRO A 115 0.92 -13.96 -12.55
C PRO A 115 2.16 -14.01 -11.65
N VAL A 116 2.72 -15.21 -11.47
CA VAL A 116 3.89 -15.41 -10.60
C VAL A 116 5.04 -14.48 -10.98
N ALA A 117 5.32 -14.34 -12.28
CA ALA A 117 6.39 -13.46 -12.74
C ALA A 117 6.18 -12.02 -12.30
N ASP A 118 4.94 -11.51 -12.40
CA ASP A 118 4.62 -10.15 -12.01
C ASP A 118 4.66 -9.96 -10.49
N ALA A 119 4.20 -10.98 -9.74
CA ALA A 119 4.29 -10.96 -8.29
C ALA A 119 5.74 -10.92 -7.82
N ALA A 120 6.62 -11.68 -8.48
CA ALA A 120 8.05 -11.69 -8.18
C ALA A 120 8.66 -10.31 -8.41
N VAL A 121 8.33 -9.65 -9.52
CA VAL A 121 8.82 -8.30 -9.81
C VAL A 121 8.35 -7.30 -8.75
N SER A 122 7.06 -7.35 -8.40
CA SER A 122 6.50 -6.44 -7.38
C SER A 122 7.13 -6.65 -6.01
N ALA A 123 7.49 -7.87 -5.68
CA ALA A 123 8.11 -8.22 -4.40
C ALA A 123 9.65 -8.11 -4.43
N ASP A 124 10.24 -7.84 -5.60
CA ASP A 124 11.68 -7.75 -5.81
C ASP A 124 12.39 -9.03 -5.36
N ILE A 125 11.89 -10.18 -5.80
CA ILE A 125 12.47 -11.49 -5.53
C ILE A 125 12.56 -12.29 -6.82
N PRO A 126 13.41 -13.35 -6.85
CA PRO A 126 13.45 -14.26 -8.01
C PRO A 126 12.11 -14.97 -8.20
N GLU A 127 11.80 -15.27 -9.45
CA GLU A 127 10.53 -15.95 -9.79
C GLU A 127 10.42 -17.32 -9.13
N ASP A 128 11.51 -18.07 -9.04
CA ASP A 128 11.51 -19.40 -8.41
C ASP A 128 11.15 -19.31 -6.92
N LYS A 129 11.56 -18.24 -6.25
CA LYS A 129 11.17 -18.02 -4.85
C LYS A 129 9.68 -17.71 -4.75
N ALA A 130 9.15 -16.91 -5.67
CA ALA A 130 7.71 -16.63 -5.73
C ALA A 130 6.91 -17.90 -5.98
N GLU A 131 7.42 -18.80 -6.84
CA GLU A 131 6.78 -20.09 -7.10
C GLU A 131 6.74 -20.96 -5.84
N SER A 132 7.72 -20.85 -4.95
CA SER A 132 7.71 -21.60 -3.70
C SER A 132 6.54 -21.24 -2.82
N TYR A 133 6.08 -19.99 -2.84
CA TYR A 133 4.89 -19.57 -2.10
C TYR A 133 3.62 -20.18 -2.70
N VAL A 134 3.56 -20.32 -4.02
CA VAL A 134 2.44 -21.00 -4.70
C VAL A 134 2.36 -22.46 -4.23
N ARG A 135 3.50 -23.16 -4.25
CA ARG A 135 3.57 -24.57 -3.83
C ARG A 135 3.16 -24.72 -2.37
N GLY A 136 3.63 -23.81 -1.52
CA GLY A 136 3.25 -23.82 -0.11
C GLY A 136 1.75 -23.68 0.07
N THR A 137 1.12 -22.80 -0.71
CA THR A 137 -0.33 -22.59 -0.67
C THR A 137 -1.10 -23.84 -1.10
N LYS A 138 -0.58 -24.58 -2.09
CA LYS A 138 -1.22 -25.78 -2.60
C LYS A 138 -1.10 -26.98 -1.69
N VAL A 139 -0.08 -27.00 -0.87
CA VAL A 139 0.19 -28.12 0.05
C VAL A 139 -0.70 -28.07 1.30
N VAL A 140 -1.22 -26.90 1.62
CA VAL A 140 -2.10 -26.74 2.78
C VAL A 140 -3.42 -27.46 2.51
N PRO A 141 -3.77 -28.47 3.34
CA PRO A 141 -5.01 -29.22 3.18
C PRO A 141 -6.24 -28.37 3.41
#